data_e2f7e74e91c56a24eaab38aa4ace96be
#
_entry.id   e2f7e74e91c56a24eaab38aa4ace96be
#
_cell.length_a   1.000
_cell.length_b   1.000
_cell.length_c   1.000
_cell.angle_alpha   90.00
_cell.angle_beta   90.00
_cell.angle_gamma   90.00
#
_symmetry.space_group_name_H-M   'P 1'
#
loop_
_entity.id
_entity.type
_entity.pdbx_description
1 polymer ?
#
loop_
_entity_poly.entity_id
_entity_poly.type
_entity_poly.pdbx_seq_one_letter_code
_entity_poly.pdbx_strand_id
1 'polypeptide(L)'
;MFFKKIFLAALVVVFALHTAIFAQRPAAARPAPRPAPVANSQGGGGISLTPRDMALLVEGLGFPEEVRARLASDGAERKAFAGDIRQMLAVAEEAKAKGLAARPDLALQLELSRAFVISQAYFKRRQDEGASTPEQVVTQAQIDAYVKEPGQDKQFEAFLEDYRKNRPNKDAPISKEQRAELQQHWGRVMVGRRKGVATGVHRERKTELVVMLQQARLLAGAYSKELSPRFKATEAEVGAYISSHPEFDTRESRAKIEALLKRARAGEDFAALAREFSTDPGSRESGGDLGWFGRGVMVKAFEDAAFKLKVGEVSEVFESPFGFHIVKLEERRAQGEAGAGEQVRARHILLRFNSQPRKSGAQPQTPHDEAQSAVEAEKRGRILDEIVARRRVVVPDDYPVELSLTTPAGGGAPAKSIGASAGARGSTMPAAGKAKPRTRAPSAKPKRRPARRSND
;
A
#
# COMPACT_ATOMS: atom_id res chain seq x y z
N MET A 1 14.25 14.06 19.74
CA MET A 1 13.97 13.75 18.32
C MET A 1 14.39 12.33 17.92
N PHE A 2 15.40 11.74 18.53
CA PHE A 2 15.90 10.36 18.31
C PHE A 2 14.93 9.27 18.80
N PHE A 3 14.21 9.47 19.89
CA PHE A 3 13.28 8.50 20.47
C PHE A 3 12.04 8.18 19.61
N LYS A 4 11.53 9.15 18.83
CA LYS A 4 10.44 8.89 17.87
C LYS A 4 10.82 7.91 16.77
N LYS A 5 12.09 7.87 16.36
CA LYS A 5 12.55 7.00 15.25
C LYS A 5 12.75 5.54 15.67
N ILE A 6 13.19 5.26 16.91
CA ILE A 6 13.40 3.88 17.41
C ILE A 6 12.07 3.25 17.81
N PHE A 7 11.16 4.02 18.41
CA PHE A 7 9.80 3.56 18.72
C PHE A 7 8.98 3.27 17.45
N LEU A 8 9.20 4.06 16.41
CA LEU A 8 8.56 3.88 15.09
C LEU A 8 9.13 2.67 14.36
N ALA A 9 10.43 2.35 14.50
CA ALA A 9 11.07 1.25 13.76
C ALA A 9 10.66 -0.14 14.29
N ALA A 10 10.53 -0.34 15.60
CA ALA A 10 10.02 -1.60 16.16
C ALA A 10 8.51 -1.76 15.91
N LEU A 11 7.77 -0.64 15.85
CA LEU A 11 6.35 -0.61 15.48
C LEU A 11 6.15 -0.80 13.98
N VAL A 12 7.08 -0.29 13.14
CA VAL A 12 7.03 -0.38 11.66
C VAL A 12 7.18 -1.83 11.18
N VAL A 13 7.91 -2.69 11.87
CA VAL A 13 7.97 -4.13 11.49
C VAL A 13 6.62 -4.83 11.72
N VAL A 14 5.84 -4.40 12.72
CA VAL A 14 4.45 -4.88 12.94
C VAL A 14 3.43 -4.08 12.08
N PHE A 15 3.72 -2.81 11.73
CA PHE A 15 2.81 -1.93 10.99
C PHE A 15 3.05 -1.86 9.47
N ALA A 16 4.31 -1.97 9.00
CA ALA A 16 4.67 -1.74 7.58
C ALA A 16 4.25 -2.87 6.62
N LEU A 17 3.97 -4.07 7.12
CA LEU A 17 3.51 -5.19 6.27
C LEU A 17 2.02 -5.11 5.88
N HIS A 18 1.28 -4.08 6.27
CA HIS A 18 -0.19 -4.13 6.29
C HIS A 18 -0.92 -3.08 5.46
N THR A 19 -0.24 -2.11 4.90
CA THR A 19 -0.88 -1.14 3.98
C THR A 19 -1.14 -1.71 2.58
N ALA A 20 -0.46 -2.80 2.21
CA ALA A 20 -0.59 -3.40 0.88
C ALA A 20 -1.86 -4.25 0.69
N ILE A 21 -2.48 -4.77 1.77
CA ILE A 21 -3.68 -5.62 1.65
C ILE A 21 -4.95 -4.78 1.44
N PHE A 22 -4.97 -3.54 1.95
CA PHE A 22 -6.12 -2.64 1.86
C PHE A 22 -6.03 -1.58 0.76
N ALA A 23 -4.86 -1.40 0.11
CA ALA A 23 -4.65 -0.38 -0.92
C ALA A 23 -5.12 -0.79 -2.34
N GLN A 24 -5.50 -2.05 -2.56
CA GLN A 24 -5.98 -2.51 -3.87
C GLN A 24 -7.50 -2.72 -3.83
N ARG A 25 -8.27 -1.63 -3.80
CA ARG A 25 -9.67 -1.68 -4.23
C ARG A 25 -9.74 -1.42 -5.74
N PRO A 26 -10.17 -2.38 -6.57
CA PRO A 26 -10.71 -2.04 -7.88
C PRO A 26 -11.97 -1.21 -7.68
N ALA A 27 -12.19 -0.22 -8.57
CA ALA A 27 -13.40 0.60 -8.56
C ALA A 27 -14.61 -0.33 -8.68
N ALA A 28 -15.54 -0.20 -7.72
CA ALA A 28 -16.67 -1.08 -7.53
C ALA A 28 -17.56 -1.14 -8.79
N ALA A 29 -17.68 -2.33 -9.35
CA ALA A 29 -18.90 -2.71 -10.05
C ALA A 29 -20.05 -2.63 -9.05
N ARG A 30 -21.20 -2.05 -9.45
CA ARG A 30 -22.40 -1.91 -8.60
C ARG A 30 -22.78 -3.28 -8.04
N PRO A 31 -22.87 -3.45 -6.72
CA PRO A 31 -23.37 -4.69 -6.15
C PRO A 31 -24.86 -4.83 -6.42
N ALA A 32 -25.29 -6.04 -6.74
CA ALA A 32 -26.68 -6.43 -6.78
C ALA A 32 -27.37 -6.17 -5.43
N PRO A 33 -28.69 -5.89 -5.40
CA PRO A 33 -29.39 -5.56 -4.17
C PRO A 33 -29.35 -6.73 -3.18
N ARG A 34 -28.88 -6.45 -1.96
CA ARG A 34 -28.83 -7.41 -0.85
C ARG A 34 -30.23 -7.78 -0.39
N PRO A 35 -30.50 -9.05 -0.06
CA PRO A 35 -31.70 -9.43 0.66
C PRO A 35 -31.70 -8.79 2.06
N ALA A 36 -32.87 -8.35 2.51
CA ALA A 36 -33.09 -7.73 3.81
C ALA A 36 -32.67 -8.64 4.98
N PRO A 37 -32.16 -8.10 6.09
CA PRO A 37 -31.78 -8.90 7.24
C PRO A 37 -33.02 -9.51 7.89
N VAL A 38 -33.06 -10.83 7.96
CA VAL A 38 -34.04 -11.57 8.77
C VAL A 38 -33.59 -11.45 10.22
N ALA A 39 -34.38 -10.72 11.02
CA ALA A 39 -34.22 -10.74 12.46
C ALA A 39 -34.59 -12.13 12.98
N ASN A 40 -33.63 -12.86 13.55
CA ASN A 40 -33.94 -13.94 14.44
C ASN A 40 -32.88 -14.07 15.53
N SER A 41 -33.33 -13.83 16.74
CA SER A 41 -32.64 -14.05 18.00
C SER A 41 -32.57 -15.55 18.29
N GLN A 42 -31.39 -16.09 18.50
CA GLN A 42 -30.99 -17.01 19.56
C GLN A 42 -29.74 -17.84 19.19
N GLY A 43 -28.72 -17.79 20.07
CA GLY A 43 -27.78 -18.89 20.27
C GLY A 43 -26.65 -19.06 19.28
N GLY A 44 -25.65 -18.22 19.37
CA GLY A 44 -24.34 -18.43 18.73
C GLY A 44 -23.52 -17.14 18.84
N GLY A 45 -22.56 -17.10 19.78
CA GLY A 45 -21.82 -15.88 20.14
C GLY A 45 -21.00 -15.27 18.99
N GLY A 46 -21.65 -14.54 18.11
CA GLY A 46 -21.00 -13.71 17.09
C GLY A 46 -20.49 -12.41 17.71
N ILE A 47 -19.41 -11.85 17.16
CA ILE A 47 -18.91 -10.52 17.57
C ILE A 47 -19.94 -9.47 17.14
N SER A 48 -20.40 -8.65 18.12
CA SER A 48 -21.25 -7.50 17.85
C SER A 48 -20.62 -6.25 18.44
N LEU A 49 -20.34 -5.26 17.61
CA LEU A 49 -19.84 -3.94 18.01
C LEU A 49 -20.99 -2.93 18.00
N THR A 50 -20.97 -2.03 18.97
CA THR A 50 -21.87 -0.89 19.04
C THR A 50 -21.27 0.34 18.34
N PRO A 51 -22.05 1.39 18.02
CA PRO A 51 -21.49 2.66 17.53
C PRO A 51 -20.46 3.27 18.49
N ARG A 52 -20.66 3.12 19.81
CA ARG A 52 -19.71 3.55 20.84
C ARG A 52 -18.40 2.74 20.77
N ASP A 53 -18.48 1.44 20.51
CA ASP A 53 -17.27 0.61 20.34
C ASP A 53 -16.47 1.05 19.12
N MET A 54 -17.14 1.40 18.03
CA MET A 54 -16.45 1.92 16.84
C MET A 54 -15.78 3.28 17.10
N ALA A 55 -16.43 4.18 17.84
CA ALA A 55 -15.84 5.44 18.27
C ALA A 55 -14.56 5.21 19.11
N LEU A 56 -14.65 4.31 20.10
CA LEU A 56 -13.50 3.93 20.93
C LEU A 56 -12.37 3.27 20.13
N LEU A 57 -12.70 2.49 19.11
CA LEU A 57 -11.69 1.92 18.21
C LEU A 57 -10.97 3.00 17.40
N VAL A 58 -11.70 3.95 16.80
CA VAL A 58 -11.10 5.06 16.03
C VAL A 58 -10.17 5.89 16.91
N GLU A 59 -10.58 6.17 18.15
CA GLU A 59 -9.75 6.85 19.13
C GLU A 59 -8.52 6.02 19.53
N GLY A 60 -8.73 4.74 19.84
CA GLY A 60 -7.69 3.82 20.34
C GLY A 60 -6.64 3.42 19.30
N LEU A 61 -6.97 3.49 18.02
CA LEU A 61 -6.05 3.19 16.91
C LEU A 61 -5.06 4.33 16.63
N GLY A 62 -5.29 5.53 17.18
CA GLY A 62 -4.37 6.65 17.04
C GLY A 62 -4.19 7.12 15.59
N PHE A 63 -5.25 7.16 14.81
CA PHE A 63 -5.20 7.66 13.44
C PHE A 63 -4.71 9.11 13.37
N PRO A 64 -3.98 9.48 12.29
CA PRO A 64 -3.67 10.88 11.98
C PRO A 64 -4.94 11.75 11.93
N GLU A 65 -4.79 13.03 12.24
CA GLU A 65 -5.91 13.98 12.28
C GLU A 65 -6.70 14.02 10.97
N GLU A 66 -5.99 13.98 9.83
CA GLU A 66 -6.61 14.00 8.49
C GLU A 66 -7.51 12.78 8.25
N VAL A 67 -7.11 11.61 8.76
CA VAL A 67 -7.92 10.38 8.66
C VAL A 67 -9.16 10.48 9.54
N ARG A 68 -9.00 10.98 10.77
CA ARG A 68 -10.13 11.20 11.69
C ARG A 68 -11.11 12.24 11.15
N ALA A 69 -10.60 13.33 10.57
CA ALA A 69 -11.43 14.36 9.94
C ALA A 69 -12.25 13.81 8.77
N ARG A 70 -11.67 12.97 7.91
CA ARG A 70 -12.41 12.29 6.83
C ARG A 70 -13.48 11.35 7.39
N LEU A 71 -13.14 10.51 8.36
CA LEU A 71 -14.12 9.64 9.01
C LEU A 71 -15.23 10.43 9.70
N ALA A 72 -14.95 11.62 10.26
CA ALA A 72 -15.96 12.46 10.89
C ALA A 72 -16.92 13.09 9.88
N SER A 73 -16.40 13.55 8.73
CA SER A 73 -17.18 14.30 7.73
C SER A 73 -17.86 13.42 6.67
N ASP A 74 -17.35 12.21 6.39
CA ASP A 74 -17.82 11.36 5.30
C ASP A 74 -18.42 10.03 5.79
N GLY A 75 -19.74 9.89 5.61
CA GLY A 75 -20.47 8.66 5.94
C GLY A 75 -20.11 7.47 5.07
N ALA A 76 -19.68 7.68 3.82
CA ALA A 76 -19.23 6.61 2.94
C ALA A 76 -17.87 6.04 3.40
N GLU A 77 -16.97 6.91 3.87
CA GLU A 77 -15.70 6.51 4.48
C GLU A 77 -15.94 5.72 5.77
N ARG A 78 -16.87 6.17 6.67
CA ARG A 78 -17.25 5.40 7.87
C ARG A 78 -17.77 4.02 7.53
N LYS A 79 -18.68 3.94 6.58
CA LYS A 79 -19.26 2.66 6.13
C LYS A 79 -18.21 1.74 5.53
N ALA A 80 -17.29 2.28 4.75
CA ALA A 80 -16.17 1.52 4.18
C ALA A 80 -15.27 0.95 5.28
N PHE A 81 -14.87 1.78 6.26
CA PHE A 81 -14.08 1.35 7.40
C PHE A 81 -14.80 0.29 8.24
N ALA A 82 -16.10 0.47 8.51
CA ALA A 82 -16.91 -0.53 9.22
C ALA A 82 -16.96 -1.87 8.45
N GLY A 83 -17.06 -1.83 7.14
CA GLY A 83 -16.98 -3.00 6.25
C GLY A 83 -15.64 -3.73 6.38
N ASP A 84 -14.54 -3.00 6.38
CA ASP A 84 -13.20 -3.56 6.54
C ASP A 84 -13.01 -4.22 7.92
N ILE A 85 -13.50 -3.57 8.99
CA ILE A 85 -13.49 -4.15 10.35
C ILE A 85 -14.35 -5.43 10.40
N ARG A 86 -15.55 -5.40 9.84
CA ARG A 86 -16.45 -6.57 9.78
C ARG A 86 -15.78 -7.75 9.08
N GLN A 87 -15.20 -7.52 7.92
CA GLN A 87 -14.53 -8.55 7.15
C GLN A 87 -13.32 -9.13 7.89
N MET A 88 -12.47 -8.25 8.47
CA MET A 88 -11.30 -8.69 9.23
C MET A 88 -11.69 -9.52 10.46
N LEU A 89 -12.69 -9.09 11.23
CA LEU A 89 -13.19 -9.85 12.39
C LEU A 89 -13.77 -11.20 11.97
N ALA A 90 -14.55 -11.25 10.88
CA ALA A 90 -15.11 -12.50 10.37
C ALA A 90 -14.01 -13.49 9.94
N VAL A 91 -12.99 -13.02 9.23
CA VAL A 91 -11.84 -13.85 8.82
C VAL A 91 -11.05 -14.33 10.03
N ALA A 92 -10.88 -13.49 11.06
CA ALA A 92 -10.21 -13.87 12.31
C ALA A 92 -11.00 -14.94 13.09
N GLU A 93 -12.33 -14.84 13.15
CA GLU A 93 -13.18 -15.85 13.77
C GLU A 93 -13.15 -17.18 12.99
N GLU A 94 -13.07 -17.12 11.66
CA GLU A 94 -12.85 -18.31 10.82
C GLU A 94 -11.49 -18.94 11.14
N ALA A 95 -10.42 -18.15 11.26
CA ALA A 95 -9.09 -18.59 11.65
C ALA A 95 -9.07 -19.29 13.01
N LYS A 96 -9.76 -18.71 14.01
CA LYS A 96 -9.90 -19.31 15.35
C LYS A 96 -10.61 -20.66 15.29
N ALA A 97 -11.70 -20.73 14.55
CA ALA A 97 -12.47 -21.98 14.40
C ALA A 97 -11.67 -23.08 13.70
N LYS A 98 -10.67 -22.71 12.89
CA LYS A 98 -9.72 -23.65 12.27
C LYS A 98 -8.50 -23.95 13.14
N GLY A 99 -8.47 -23.45 14.38
CA GLY A 99 -7.40 -23.73 15.34
C GLY A 99 -6.12 -22.91 15.16
N LEU A 100 -6.10 -21.91 14.26
CA LEU A 100 -4.88 -21.12 14.00
C LEU A 100 -4.38 -20.41 15.26
N ALA A 101 -5.27 -19.99 16.15
CA ALA A 101 -4.90 -19.31 17.39
C ALA A 101 -4.07 -20.20 18.34
N ALA A 102 -4.17 -21.52 18.23
CA ALA A 102 -3.42 -22.49 19.04
C ALA A 102 -2.05 -22.85 18.44
N ARG A 103 -1.74 -22.40 17.24
CA ARG A 103 -0.41 -22.64 16.64
C ARG A 103 0.65 -21.90 17.45
N PRO A 104 1.78 -22.56 17.80
CA PRO A 104 2.78 -21.97 18.70
C PRO A 104 3.31 -20.60 18.25
N ASP A 105 3.54 -20.42 16.94
CA ASP A 105 4.00 -19.17 16.34
C ASP A 105 2.97 -18.05 16.51
N LEU A 106 1.71 -18.32 16.20
CA LEU A 106 0.63 -17.34 16.32
C LEU A 106 0.23 -17.10 17.78
N ALA A 107 0.22 -18.12 18.62
CA ALA A 107 -0.08 -17.97 20.05
C ALA A 107 0.89 -17.00 20.72
N LEU A 108 2.20 -17.10 20.42
CA LEU A 108 3.19 -16.16 20.92
C LEU A 108 2.92 -14.74 20.41
N GLN A 109 2.65 -14.56 19.10
CA GLN A 109 2.37 -13.25 18.53
C GLN A 109 1.09 -12.61 19.11
N LEU A 110 0.05 -13.40 19.36
CA LEU A 110 -1.18 -12.95 20.00
C LEU A 110 -0.93 -12.49 21.45
N GLU A 111 -0.10 -13.24 22.19
CA GLU A 111 0.30 -12.89 23.57
C GLU A 111 1.13 -11.60 23.59
N LEU A 112 2.15 -11.47 22.72
CA LEU A 112 2.98 -10.28 22.61
C LEU A 112 2.18 -9.05 22.19
N SER A 113 1.27 -9.22 21.21
CA SER A 113 0.37 -8.15 20.76
C SER A 113 -0.52 -7.65 21.91
N ARG A 114 -1.11 -8.57 22.70
CA ARG A 114 -1.89 -8.23 23.88
C ARG A 114 -1.05 -7.50 24.93
N ALA A 115 0.16 -8.01 25.21
CA ALA A 115 1.07 -7.39 26.16
C ALA A 115 1.42 -5.95 25.75
N PHE A 116 1.70 -5.75 24.49
CA PHE A 116 2.02 -4.44 23.93
C PHE A 116 0.86 -3.45 24.07
N VAL A 117 -0.36 -3.82 23.66
CA VAL A 117 -1.54 -2.94 23.75
C VAL A 117 -1.83 -2.55 25.21
N ILE A 118 -1.80 -3.50 26.15
CA ILE A 118 -2.04 -3.22 27.56
C ILE A 118 -0.94 -2.29 28.13
N SER A 119 0.31 -2.53 27.75
CA SER A 119 1.43 -1.69 28.14
C SER A 119 1.25 -0.26 27.62
N GLN A 120 0.91 -0.09 26.33
CA GLN A 120 0.67 1.24 25.74
C GLN A 120 -0.49 1.97 26.41
N ALA A 121 -1.60 1.28 26.68
CA ALA A 121 -2.74 1.86 27.38
C ALA A 121 -2.35 2.32 28.80
N TYR A 122 -1.54 1.54 29.51
CA TYR A 122 -1.00 1.92 30.82
C TYR A 122 -0.08 3.14 30.74
N PHE A 123 0.86 3.17 29.78
CA PHE A 123 1.75 4.32 29.57
C PHE A 123 0.95 5.59 29.25
N LYS A 124 -0.07 5.48 28.39
CA LYS A 124 -0.94 6.61 28.04
C LYS A 124 -1.66 7.16 29.28
N ARG A 125 -2.26 6.29 30.09
CA ARG A 125 -2.90 6.68 31.35
C ARG A 125 -1.93 7.44 32.27
N ARG A 126 -0.71 6.90 32.47
CA ARG A 126 0.31 7.55 33.29
C ARG A 126 0.76 8.90 32.75
N GLN A 127 0.83 9.03 31.42
CA GLN A 127 1.11 10.30 30.77
C GLN A 127 -0.01 11.31 31.01
N ASP A 128 -1.27 10.91 30.91
CA ASP A 128 -2.44 11.76 31.20
C ASP A 128 -2.49 12.17 32.69
N GLU A 129 -1.93 11.36 33.60
CA GLU A 129 -1.75 11.64 35.01
C GLU A 129 -0.46 12.48 35.32
N GLY A 130 0.28 12.93 34.29
CA GLY A 130 1.41 13.84 34.44
C GLY A 130 2.81 13.21 34.32
N ALA A 131 2.94 11.92 34.03
CA ALA A 131 4.25 11.34 33.77
C ALA A 131 4.80 11.86 32.44
N SER A 132 5.99 12.48 32.46
CA SER A 132 6.58 13.13 31.28
C SER A 132 7.47 12.20 30.45
N THR A 133 8.01 11.13 31.07
CA THR A 133 8.91 10.19 30.38
C THR A 133 8.54 8.73 30.65
N PRO A 134 8.87 7.81 29.73
CA PRO A 134 8.67 6.38 29.94
C PRO A 134 9.39 5.84 31.18
N GLU A 135 10.51 6.40 31.56
CA GLU A 135 11.31 6.00 32.73
C GLU A 135 10.62 6.33 34.04
N GLN A 136 9.78 7.37 34.08
CA GLN A 136 8.92 7.69 35.24
C GLN A 136 7.79 6.67 35.40
N VAL A 137 7.37 6.02 34.33
CA VAL A 137 6.30 5.00 34.33
C VAL A 137 6.85 3.62 34.68
N VAL A 138 7.98 3.25 34.07
CA VAL A 138 8.69 1.97 34.28
C VAL A 138 10.19 2.28 34.39
N THR A 139 10.72 2.16 35.60
CA THR A 139 12.13 2.45 35.89
C THR A 139 13.05 1.35 35.40
N GLN A 140 14.32 1.68 35.16
CA GLN A 140 15.35 0.72 34.75
C GLN A 140 15.47 -0.42 35.77
N ALA A 141 15.48 -0.11 37.05
CA ALA A 141 15.54 -1.13 38.12
C ALA A 141 14.37 -2.15 38.06
N GLN A 142 13.18 -1.69 37.66
CA GLN A 142 12.03 -2.59 37.49
C GLN A 142 12.19 -3.50 36.25
N ILE A 143 12.79 -3.00 35.18
CA ILE A 143 13.09 -3.81 34.01
C ILE A 143 14.13 -4.85 34.34
N ASP A 144 15.23 -4.45 35.01
CA ASP A 144 16.34 -5.35 35.38
C ASP A 144 15.88 -6.44 36.34
N ALA A 145 15.01 -6.10 37.31
CA ALA A 145 14.40 -7.06 38.22
C ALA A 145 13.54 -8.07 37.44
N TYR A 146 12.68 -7.57 36.53
CA TYR A 146 11.79 -8.43 35.72
C TYR A 146 12.57 -9.42 34.86
N VAL A 147 13.59 -8.95 34.16
CA VAL A 147 14.41 -9.79 33.24
C VAL A 147 15.14 -10.89 33.98
N LYS A 148 15.46 -10.69 35.30
CA LYS A 148 16.12 -11.69 36.15
C LYS A 148 15.17 -12.69 36.79
N GLU A 149 13.85 -12.51 36.68
CA GLU A 149 12.87 -13.45 37.21
C GLU A 149 12.97 -14.83 36.52
N PRO A 150 12.72 -15.94 37.20
CA PRO A 150 12.77 -17.27 36.60
C PRO A 150 11.85 -17.39 35.40
N GLY A 151 12.39 -17.92 34.27
CA GLY A 151 11.67 -18.17 33.06
C GLY A 151 11.57 -16.99 32.08
N GLN A 152 11.98 -15.78 32.48
CA GLN A 152 11.95 -14.62 31.57
C GLN A 152 13.01 -14.69 30.46
N ASP A 153 14.11 -15.36 30.71
CA ASP A 153 15.12 -15.69 29.71
C ASP A 153 14.52 -16.49 28.55
N LYS A 154 13.75 -17.54 28.84
CA LYS A 154 13.08 -18.36 27.83
C LYS A 154 12.04 -17.58 27.04
N GLN A 155 11.27 -16.74 27.71
CA GLN A 155 10.26 -15.88 27.04
C GLN A 155 10.94 -14.85 26.13
N PHE A 156 12.05 -14.28 26.56
CA PHE A 156 12.82 -13.36 25.73
C PHE A 156 13.46 -14.06 24.52
N GLU A 157 13.99 -15.27 24.66
CA GLU A 157 14.50 -16.04 23.51
C GLU A 157 13.39 -16.35 22.50
N ALA A 158 12.20 -16.73 22.96
CA ALA A 158 11.06 -16.95 22.07
C ALA A 158 10.65 -15.66 21.32
N PHE A 159 10.63 -14.52 22.01
CA PHE A 159 10.45 -13.21 21.37
C PHE A 159 11.55 -12.91 20.33
N LEU A 160 12.82 -13.17 20.68
CA LEU A 160 13.95 -12.90 19.81
C LEU A 160 13.93 -13.76 18.54
N GLU A 161 13.49 -15.00 18.66
CA GLU A 161 13.31 -15.92 17.52
C GLU A 161 12.19 -15.44 16.59
N ASP A 162 11.05 -15.02 17.15
CA ASP A 162 9.95 -14.43 16.36
C ASP A 162 10.40 -13.12 15.69
N TYR A 163 11.13 -12.27 16.40
CA TYR A 163 11.72 -11.04 15.84
C TYR A 163 12.65 -11.32 14.66
N ARG A 164 13.52 -12.34 14.76
CA ARG A 164 14.43 -12.75 13.65
C ARG A 164 13.64 -13.15 12.41
N LYS A 165 12.58 -13.94 12.57
CA LYS A 165 11.73 -14.43 11.46
C LYS A 165 11.00 -13.32 10.74
N ASN A 166 10.64 -12.27 11.44
CA ASN A 166 9.73 -11.23 10.94
C ASN A 166 10.41 -9.91 10.54
N ARG A 167 11.73 -9.73 10.80
CA ARG A 167 12.46 -8.53 10.40
C ARG A 167 12.83 -8.54 8.90
N PRO A 168 13.03 -7.37 8.27
CA PRO A 168 13.35 -7.28 6.83
C PRO A 168 14.66 -7.99 6.45
N ASN A 169 15.71 -7.86 7.25
CA ASN A 169 17.00 -8.51 7.03
C ASN A 169 17.16 -9.72 7.96
N LYS A 170 16.56 -10.85 7.57
CA LYS A 170 16.52 -12.08 8.39
C LYS A 170 17.87 -12.71 8.61
N ASP A 171 18.77 -12.58 7.63
CA ASP A 171 20.09 -13.25 7.61
C ASP A 171 21.16 -12.48 8.37
N ALA A 172 20.96 -11.19 8.64
CA ALA A 172 21.92 -10.42 9.41
C ALA A 172 21.95 -10.89 10.87
N PRO A 173 23.14 -11.08 11.49
CA PRO A 173 23.24 -11.41 12.90
C PRO A 173 22.71 -10.26 13.76
N ILE A 174 22.16 -10.59 14.93
CA ILE A 174 21.81 -9.61 15.96
C ILE A 174 23.04 -9.40 16.83
N SER A 175 23.57 -8.17 16.90
CA SER A 175 24.73 -7.88 17.74
C SER A 175 24.38 -7.98 19.23
N LYS A 176 25.41 -8.02 20.09
CA LYS A 176 25.21 -8.04 21.55
C LYS A 176 24.49 -6.79 22.04
N GLU A 177 24.82 -5.64 21.46
CA GLU A 177 24.21 -4.33 21.77
C GLU A 177 22.74 -4.31 21.35
N GLN A 178 22.44 -4.74 20.14
CA GLN A 178 21.06 -4.85 19.64
C GLN A 178 20.23 -5.82 20.47
N ARG A 179 20.83 -6.96 20.90
CA ARG A 179 20.14 -7.90 21.78
C ARG A 179 19.81 -7.27 23.13
N ALA A 180 20.77 -6.53 23.71
CA ALA A 180 20.55 -5.83 24.98
C ALA A 180 19.44 -4.77 24.86
N GLU A 181 19.44 -3.98 23.79
CA GLU A 181 18.38 -3.00 23.51
C GLU A 181 17.01 -3.66 23.37
N LEU A 182 16.92 -4.77 22.62
CA LEU A 182 15.70 -5.53 22.44
C LEU A 182 15.20 -6.10 23.80
N GLN A 183 16.12 -6.58 24.65
CA GLN A 183 15.77 -7.08 25.97
C GLN A 183 15.23 -5.98 26.89
N GLN A 184 15.83 -4.81 26.87
CA GLN A 184 15.34 -3.65 27.62
C GLN A 184 13.95 -3.20 27.13
N HIS A 185 13.78 -3.16 25.82
CA HIS A 185 12.49 -2.79 25.23
C HIS A 185 11.39 -3.82 25.56
N TRP A 186 11.68 -5.11 25.37
CA TRP A 186 10.78 -6.20 25.73
C TRP A 186 10.44 -6.18 27.22
N GLY A 187 11.43 -6.04 28.08
CA GLY A 187 11.24 -5.96 29.53
C GLY A 187 10.33 -4.79 29.93
N ARG A 188 10.52 -3.61 29.32
CA ARG A 188 9.66 -2.43 29.55
C ARG A 188 8.21 -2.72 29.17
N VAL A 189 7.96 -3.36 28.02
CA VAL A 189 6.62 -3.76 27.60
C VAL A 189 6.01 -4.74 28.60
N MET A 190 6.76 -5.73 29.06
CA MET A 190 6.24 -6.75 29.95
C MET A 190 5.96 -6.22 31.36
N VAL A 191 6.81 -5.34 31.89
CA VAL A 191 6.55 -4.61 33.13
C VAL A 191 5.34 -3.69 33.00
N GLY A 192 5.25 -2.94 31.90
CA GLY A 192 4.09 -2.10 31.60
C GLY A 192 2.79 -2.89 31.53
N ARG A 193 2.79 -4.06 30.87
CA ARG A 193 1.66 -5.01 30.87
C ARG A 193 1.28 -5.43 32.32
N ARG A 194 2.27 -5.86 33.10
CA ARG A 194 2.04 -6.29 34.53
C ARG A 194 1.35 -5.20 35.32
N LYS A 195 1.84 -3.95 35.23
CA LYS A 195 1.23 -2.79 35.88
C LYS A 195 -0.15 -2.46 35.31
N GLY A 196 -0.33 -2.53 33.98
CA GLY A 196 -1.62 -2.31 33.32
C GLY A 196 -2.69 -3.34 33.72
N VAL A 197 -2.27 -4.58 33.97
CA VAL A 197 -3.16 -5.62 34.52
C VAL A 197 -3.50 -5.30 35.97
N ALA A 198 -2.50 -4.96 36.81
CA ALA A 198 -2.71 -4.65 38.24
C ALA A 198 -3.61 -3.43 38.47
N THR A 199 -3.55 -2.43 37.55
CA THR A 199 -4.36 -1.21 37.63
C THR A 199 -5.70 -1.30 36.92
N GLY A 200 -6.05 -2.45 36.33
CA GLY A 200 -7.32 -2.67 35.66
C GLY A 200 -7.43 -2.09 34.24
N VAL A 201 -6.39 -1.43 33.70
CA VAL A 201 -6.38 -0.85 32.34
C VAL A 201 -6.76 -1.87 31.26
N HIS A 202 -6.38 -3.13 31.44
CA HIS A 202 -6.69 -4.21 30.52
C HIS A 202 -8.18 -4.55 30.40
N ARG A 203 -9.02 -4.10 31.36
CA ARG A 203 -10.48 -4.28 31.39
C ARG A 203 -11.24 -3.06 30.86
N GLU A 204 -10.55 -1.98 30.55
CA GLU A 204 -11.19 -0.85 29.92
C GLU A 204 -11.67 -1.23 28.53
N ARG A 205 -12.93 -0.90 28.21
CA ARG A 205 -13.54 -1.28 26.92
C ARG A 205 -12.70 -0.89 25.72
N LYS A 206 -12.10 0.30 25.73
CA LYS A 206 -11.19 0.77 24.69
C LYS A 206 -9.99 -0.15 24.52
N THR A 207 -9.34 -0.54 25.64
CA THR A 207 -8.17 -1.45 25.61
C THR A 207 -8.56 -2.83 25.11
N GLU A 208 -9.70 -3.38 25.57
CA GLU A 208 -10.22 -4.67 25.10
C GLU A 208 -10.47 -4.68 23.59
N LEU A 209 -11.09 -3.62 23.07
CA LEU A 209 -11.39 -3.47 21.64
C LEU A 209 -10.10 -3.38 20.80
N VAL A 210 -9.11 -2.62 21.26
CA VAL A 210 -7.82 -2.53 20.55
C VAL A 210 -7.07 -3.86 20.58
N VAL A 211 -7.07 -4.58 21.71
CA VAL A 211 -6.51 -5.94 21.81
C VAL A 211 -7.21 -6.88 20.83
N MET A 212 -8.54 -6.90 20.86
CA MET A 212 -9.35 -7.73 19.96
C MET A 212 -9.00 -7.46 18.49
N LEU A 213 -8.93 -6.19 18.10
CA LEU A 213 -8.66 -5.81 16.71
C LEU A 213 -7.24 -6.17 16.26
N GLN A 214 -6.24 -5.95 17.13
CA GLN A 214 -4.86 -6.32 16.81
C GLN A 214 -4.68 -7.84 16.70
N GLN A 215 -5.31 -8.60 17.56
CA GLN A 215 -5.32 -10.06 17.49
C GLN A 215 -6.08 -10.56 16.25
N ALA A 216 -7.23 -9.95 15.94
CA ALA A 216 -7.98 -10.26 14.73
C ALA A 216 -7.15 -10.01 13.46
N ARG A 217 -6.38 -8.93 13.42
CA ARG A 217 -5.48 -8.62 12.31
C ARG A 217 -4.42 -9.69 12.09
N LEU A 218 -3.79 -10.18 13.16
CA LEU A 218 -2.79 -11.26 13.08
C LEU A 218 -3.42 -12.55 12.55
N LEU A 219 -4.57 -12.95 13.09
CA LEU A 219 -5.28 -14.16 12.69
C LEU A 219 -5.80 -14.09 11.26
N ALA A 220 -6.42 -12.95 10.89
CA ALA A 220 -6.91 -12.73 9.54
C ALA A 220 -5.76 -12.73 8.52
N GLY A 221 -4.62 -12.09 8.85
CA GLY A 221 -3.42 -12.10 8.02
C GLY A 221 -2.86 -13.51 7.81
N ALA A 222 -2.77 -14.31 8.87
CA ALA A 222 -2.29 -15.68 8.79
C ALA A 222 -3.23 -16.55 7.93
N TYR A 223 -4.55 -16.45 8.16
CA TYR A 223 -5.52 -17.23 7.41
C TYR A 223 -5.64 -16.79 5.95
N SER A 224 -5.50 -15.49 5.67
CA SER A 224 -5.48 -14.99 4.29
C SER A 224 -4.31 -15.56 3.48
N LYS A 225 -3.16 -15.84 4.10
CA LYS A 225 -2.05 -16.54 3.44
C LYS A 225 -2.42 -17.98 3.09
N GLU A 226 -3.14 -18.69 3.97
CA GLU A 226 -3.64 -20.04 3.70
C GLU A 226 -4.71 -20.06 2.60
N LEU A 227 -5.51 -19.00 2.51
CA LEU A 227 -6.51 -18.84 1.47
C LEU A 227 -5.92 -18.41 0.11
N SER A 228 -4.70 -17.87 0.08
CA SER A 228 -4.09 -17.29 -1.12
C SER A 228 -4.14 -18.22 -2.35
N PRO A 229 -3.86 -19.55 -2.26
CA PRO A 229 -3.98 -20.44 -3.41
C PRO A 229 -5.42 -20.55 -3.96
N ARG A 230 -6.42 -20.38 -3.11
CA ARG A 230 -7.84 -20.43 -3.52
C ARG A 230 -8.31 -19.18 -4.26
N PHE A 231 -7.57 -18.06 -4.12
CA PHE A 231 -7.86 -16.83 -4.85
C PHE A 231 -7.31 -16.84 -6.28
N LYS A 232 -6.34 -17.73 -6.56
CA LYS A 232 -5.72 -17.81 -7.88
C LYS A 232 -6.72 -18.20 -8.95
N ALA A 233 -6.67 -17.47 -10.08
CA ALA A 233 -7.42 -17.80 -11.27
C ALA A 233 -6.75 -18.94 -12.02
N THR A 234 -7.56 -19.83 -12.61
CA THR A 234 -7.10 -20.79 -13.60
C THR A 234 -7.21 -20.18 -15.00
N GLU A 235 -6.43 -20.68 -15.95
CA GLU A 235 -6.51 -20.24 -17.36
C GLU A 235 -7.92 -20.40 -17.94
N ALA A 236 -8.65 -21.45 -17.54
CA ALA A 236 -10.03 -21.65 -17.96
C ALA A 236 -10.98 -20.54 -17.45
N GLU A 237 -10.80 -20.13 -16.18
CA GLU A 237 -11.60 -19.04 -15.60
C GLU A 237 -11.27 -17.70 -16.26
N VAL A 238 -9.98 -17.42 -16.54
CA VAL A 238 -9.54 -16.23 -17.27
C VAL A 238 -10.09 -16.22 -18.69
N GLY A 239 -10.01 -17.35 -19.39
CA GLY A 239 -10.57 -17.48 -20.76
C GLY A 239 -12.08 -17.27 -20.80
N ALA A 240 -12.83 -17.81 -19.81
CA ALA A 240 -14.27 -17.58 -19.69
C ALA A 240 -14.59 -16.09 -19.40
N TYR A 241 -13.80 -15.45 -18.55
CA TYR A 241 -13.93 -14.02 -18.25
C TYR A 241 -13.68 -13.17 -19.50
N ILE A 242 -12.60 -13.40 -20.25
CA ILE A 242 -12.30 -12.72 -21.51
C ILE A 242 -13.42 -12.90 -22.52
N SER A 243 -14.02 -14.11 -22.61
CA SER A 243 -15.12 -14.38 -23.51
C SER A 243 -16.38 -13.56 -23.22
N SER A 244 -16.60 -13.18 -21.96
CA SER A 244 -17.71 -12.31 -21.51
C SER A 244 -17.35 -10.81 -21.45
N HIS A 245 -16.07 -10.46 -21.65
CA HIS A 245 -15.54 -9.09 -21.56
C HIS A 245 -14.68 -8.81 -22.81
N PRO A 246 -15.33 -8.44 -23.94
CA PRO A 246 -14.64 -8.25 -25.25
C PRO A 246 -13.49 -7.23 -25.22
N GLU A 247 -13.48 -6.32 -24.26
CA GLU A 247 -12.40 -5.34 -24.07
C GLU A 247 -11.05 -5.95 -23.74
N PHE A 248 -11.02 -7.20 -23.25
CA PHE A 248 -9.80 -7.97 -22.97
C PHE A 248 -9.43 -8.93 -24.12
N ASP A 249 -10.28 -9.07 -25.15
CA ASP A 249 -10.02 -9.99 -26.25
C ASP A 249 -8.98 -9.41 -27.22
N THR A 250 -7.83 -10.05 -27.28
CA THR A 250 -6.70 -9.63 -28.12
C THR A 250 -6.49 -10.51 -29.36
N ARG A 251 -7.38 -11.50 -29.62
CA ARG A 251 -7.22 -12.49 -30.70
C ARG A 251 -7.08 -11.87 -32.07
N GLU A 252 -7.87 -10.84 -32.38
CA GLU A 252 -7.80 -10.14 -33.66
C GLU A 252 -6.46 -9.38 -33.82
N SER A 253 -6.02 -8.66 -32.78
CA SER A 253 -4.74 -7.95 -32.79
C SER A 253 -3.57 -8.92 -32.91
N ARG A 254 -3.64 -10.08 -32.25
CA ARG A 254 -2.65 -11.16 -32.37
C ARG A 254 -2.59 -11.73 -33.79
N ALA A 255 -3.73 -12.05 -34.37
CA ALA A 255 -3.78 -12.55 -35.75
C ALA A 255 -3.21 -11.53 -36.74
N LYS A 256 -3.49 -10.25 -36.56
CA LYS A 256 -2.95 -9.17 -37.38
C LYS A 256 -1.43 -9.08 -37.30
N ILE A 257 -0.85 -9.09 -36.08
CA ILE A 257 0.61 -8.99 -35.94
C ILE A 257 1.32 -10.23 -36.43
N GLU A 258 0.74 -11.43 -36.30
CA GLU A 258 1.26 -12.67 -36.88
C GLU A 258 1.26 -12.65 -38.41
N ALA A 259 0.24 -12.08 -39.03
CA ALA A 259 0.22 -11.87 -40.49
C ALA A 259 1.33 -10.88 -40.92
N LEU A 260 1.55 -9.80 -40.17
CA LEU A 260 2.64 -8.85 -40.41
C LEU A 260 4.02 -9.50 -40.26
N LEU A 261 4.20 -10.35 -39.24
CA LEU A 261 5.43 -11.13 -39.09
C LEU A 261 5.74 -11.98 -40.31
N LYS A 262 4.72 -12.69 -40.84
CA LYS A 262 4.88 -13.50 -42.06
C LYS A 262 5.33 -12.66 -43.27
N ARG A 263 4.72 -11.47 -43.47
CA ARG A 263 5.08 -10.53 -44.53
C ARG A 263 6.52 -10.03 -44.36
N ALA A 264 6.89 -9.62 -43.14
CA ALA A 264 8.25 -9.13 -42.85
C ALA A 264 9.32 -10.21 -43.10
N ARG A 265 9.03 -11.48 -42.71
CA ARG A 265 9.94 -12.62 -42.95
C ARG A 265 9.99 -13.06 -44.41
N ALA A 266 8.97 -12.76 -45.19
CA ALA A 266 8.96 -12.97 -46.63
C ALA A 266 9.76 -11.92 -47.38
N GLY A 267 10.38 -10.93 -46.73
CA GLY A 267 11.25 -9.93 -47.30
C GLY A 267 10.56 -8.61 -47.64
N GLU A 268 9.32 -8.40 -47.27
CA GLU A 268 8.64 -7.12 -47.46
C GLU A 268 9.29 -6.03 -46.58
N ASP A 269 9.33 -4.78 -47.09
CA ASP A 269 10.00 -3.69 -46.40
C ASP A 269 9.39 -3.43 -45.02
N PHE A 270 10.17 -3.74 -43.98
CA PHE A 270 9.74 -3.61 -42.56
C PHE A 270 9.36 -2.17 -42.23
N ALA A 271 10.06 -1.18 -42.78
CA ALA A 271 9.76 0.22 -42.54
C ALA A 271 8.43 0.65 -43.18
N ALA A 272 8.10 0.13 -44.36
CA ALA A 272 6.81 0.34 -45.01
C ALA A 272 5.67 -0.28 -44.19
N LEU A 273 5.85 -1.54 -43.73
CA LEU A 273 4.90 -2.21 -42.85
C LEU A 273 4.68 -1.43 -41.55
N ALA A 274 5.74 -0.90 -40.95
CA ALA A 274 5.64 -0.10 -39.74
C ALA A 274 4.85 1.20 -39.97
N ARG A 275 5.09 1.92 -41.06
CA ARG A 275 4.33 3.15 -41.40
C ARG A 275 2.85 2.87 -41.61
N GLU A 276 2.52 1.77 -42.24
CA GLU A 276 1.15 1.41 -42.57
C GLU A 276 0.38 0.86 -41.39
N PHE A 277 0.97 -0.07 -40.64
CA PHE A 277 0.24 -0.88 -39.65
C PHE A 277 0.59 -0.58 -38.19
N SER A 278 1.76 0.01 -37.90
CA SER A 278 2.12 0.28 -36.51
C SER A 278 1.19 1.32 -35.90
N THR A 279 0.78 1.09 -34.67
CA THR A 279 -0.01 2.03 -33.85
C THR A 279 0.86 2.81 -32.86
N ASP A 280 2.19 2.68 -32.93
CA ASP A 280 3.11 3.46 -32.13
C ASP A 280 3.25 4.89 -32.63
N PRO A 281 2.76 5.93 -31.91
CA PRO A 281 2.84 7.30 -32.34
C PRO A 281 4.28 7.85 -32.39
N GLY A 282 5.19 7.22 -31.60
CA GLY A 282 6.57 7.69 -31.48
C GLY A 282 7.47 7.30 -32.65
N SER A 283 7.23 6.15 -33.29
CA SER A 283 8.12 5.61 -34.30
C SER A 283 7.45 5.28 -35.63
N ARG A 284 6.13 5.21 -35.70
CA ARG A 284 5.37 4.85 -36.91
C ARG A 284 5.83 5.62 -38.15
N GLU A 285 5.84 6.95 -38.07
CA GLU A 285 6.19 7.83 -39.21
C GLU A 285 7.64 7.66 -39.63
N SER A 286 8.53 7.28 -38.73
CA SER A 286 9.93 6.93 -38.96
C SER A 286 10.13 5.49 -39.43
N GLY A 287 9.05 4.76 -39.79
CA GLY A 287 9.11 3.36 -40.17
C GLY A 287 9.51 2.43 -39.02
N GLY A 288 9.05 2.75 -37.84
CA GLY A 288 9.30 1.96 -36.61
C GLY A 288 10.69 2.15 -36.00
N ASP A 289 11.52 3.08 -36.46
CA ASP A 289 12.89 3.28 -35.97
C ASP A 289 12.90 3.86 -34.58
N LEU A 290 13.53 3.13 -33.63
CA LEU A 290 13.67 3.49 -32.24
C LEU A 290 15.03 4.12 -31.89
N GLY A 291 15.92 4.22 -32.89
CA GLY A 291 17.29 4.66 -32.68
C GLY A 291 18.12 3.65 -31.84
N TRP A 292 19.21 4.13 -31.29
CA TRP A 292 20.10 3.34 -30.43
C TRP A 292 19.62 3.32 -28.99
N PHE A 293 19.55 2.13 -28.39
CA PHE A 293 19.23 1.98 -26.96
C PHE A 293 20.04 0.84 -26.32
N GLY A 294 20.31 0.99 -25.02
CA GLY A 294 20.93 -0.01 -24.17
C GLY A 294 19.88 -0.71 -23.30
N ARG A 295 20.32 -1.67 -22.47
CA ARG A 295 19.45 -2.31 -21.48
C ARG A 295 19.05 -1.31 -20.39
N GLY A 296 17.83 -1.48 -19.85
CA GLY A 296 17.24 -0.62 -18.83
C GLY A 296 16.47 0.59 -19.39
N VAL A 297 16.42 0.76 -20.72
CA VAL A 297 15.70 1.85 -21.40
C VAL A 297 14.28 1.46 -21.79
N MET A 298 14.10 0.22 -22.27
CA MET A 298 12.81 -0.30 -22.71
C MET A 298 12.20 -1.26 -21.67
N VAL A 299 10.94 -1.62 -21.85
CA VAL A 299 10.33 -2.67 -21.01
C VAL A 299 11.03 -4.00 -21.24
N LYS A 300 11.15 -4.80 -20.17
CA LYS A 300 11.94 -6.03 -20.17
C LYS A 300 11.62 -6.98 -21.31
N ALA A 301 10.34 -7.19 -21.63
CA ALA A 301 9.94 -8.06 -22.74
C ALA A 301 10.49 -7.59 -24.09
N PHE A 302 10.55 -6.27 -24.32
CA PHE A 302 11.11 -5.69 -25.53
C PHE A 302 12.62 -5.88 -25.59
N GLU A 303 13.34 -5.60 -24.49
CA GLU A 303 14.79 -5.80 -24.43
C GLU A 303 15.16 -7.27 -24.63
N ASP A 304 14.47 -8.18 -23.95
CA ASP A 304 14.70 -9.62 -24.09
C ASP A 304 14.51 -10.12 -25.54
N ALA A 305 13.56 -9.54 -26.26
CA ALA A 305 13.37 -9.86 -27.68
C ALA A 305 14.48 -9.25 -28.54
N ALA A 306 14.73 -7.92 -28.43
CA ALA A 306 15.65 -7.21 -29.32
C ALA A 306 17.11 -7.68 -29.16
N PHE A 307 17.57 -7.89 -27.90
CA PHE A 307 18.96 -8.29 -27.65
C PHE A 307 19.29 -9.76 -27.96
N LYS A 308 18.26 -10.61 -28.21
CA LYS A 308 18.47 -12.00 -28.69
C LYS A 308 18.70 -12.09 -30.19
N LEU A 309 18.27 -11.08 -30.98
CA LEU A 309 18.31 -11.11 -32.43
C LEU A 309 19.73 -10.94 -32.97
N LYS A 310 19.99 -11.52 -34.13
CA LYS A 310 21.12 -11.16 -34.97
C LYS A 310 20.75 -9.96 -35.84
N VAL A 311 21.75 -9.21 -36.32
CA VAL A 311 21.53 -8.10 -37.23
C VAL A 311 20.81 -8.59 -38.49
N GLY A 312 19.73 -7.91 -38.87
CA GLY A 312 18.81 -8.26 -39.93
C GLY A 312 17.66 -9.19 -39.56
N GLU A 313 17.70 -9.81 -38.37
CA GLU A 313 16.68 -10.78 -37.94
C GLU A 313 15.42 -10.09 -37.39
N VAL A 314 14.25 -10.71 -37.63
CA VAL A 314 12.95 -10.30 -37.12
C VAL A 314 12.52 -11.25 -36.00
N SER A 315 12.12 -10.70 -34.86
CA SER A 315 11.66 -11.46 -33.68
C SER A 315 10.42 -12.30 -33.96
N GLU A 316 10.10 -13.22 -33.05
CA GLU A 316 8.74 -13.72 -32.91
C GLU A 316 7.81 -12.60 -32.41
N VAL A 317 6.48 -12.81 -32.52
CA VAL A 317 5.51 -11.94 -31.85
C VAL A 317 5.69 -12.09 -30.34
N PHE A 318 5.84 -10.97 -29.67
CA PHE A 318 5.83 -10.94 -28.19
C PHE A 318 4.88 -9.87 -27.68
N GLU A 319 4.48 -10.03 -26.44
CA GLU A 319 3.53 -9.15 -25.77
C GLU A 319 4.24 -8.25 -24.76
N SER A 320 3.79 -7.01 -24.69
CA SER A 320 4.14 -6.07 -23.63
C SER A 320 2.86 -5.43 -23.09
N PRO A 321 2.94 -4.64 -22.01
CA PRO A 321 1.77 -3.90 -21.51
C PRO A 321 1.20 -2.89 -22.53
N PHE A 322 1.89 -2.60 -23.60
CA PHE A 322 1.45 -1.65 -24.64
C PHE A 322 0.72 -2.32 -25.81
N GLY A 323 1.00 -3.60 -26.05
CA GLY A 323 0.44 -4.34 -27.18
C GLY A 323 1.33 -5.49 -27.63
N PHE A 324 1.01 -6.03 -28.82
CA PHE A 324 1.83 -7.00 -29.51
C PHE A 324 2.89 -6.31 -30.35
N HIS A 325 4.09 -6.84 -30.32
CA HIS A 325 5.25 -6.33 -31.03
C HIS A 325 5.88 -7.38 -31.93
N ILE A 326 6.48 -6.92 -33.00
CA ILE A 326 7.58 -7.54 -33.74
C ILE A 326 8.71 -6.53 -33.83
N VAL A 327 9.95 -6.99 -33.72
CA VAL A 327 11.16 -6.16 -33.76
C VAL A 327 12.11 -6.69 -34.80
N LYS A 328 12.70 -5.81 -35.60
CA LYS A 328 13.82 -6.11 -36.52
C LYS A 328 15.07 -5.43 -36.01
N LEU A 329 16.14 -6.21 -35.77
CA LEU A 329 17.43 -5.64 -35.42
C LEU A 329 18.15 -5.10 -36.63
N GLU A 330 18.44 -3.80 -36.66
CA GLU A 330 19.15 -3.15 -37.76
C GLU A 330 20.66 -3.15 -37.54
N GLU A 331 21.09 -2.78 -36.34
CA GLU A 331 22.49 -2.62 -36.00
C GLU A 331 22.78 -2.99 -34.55
N ARG A 332 24.05 -3.39 -34.29
CA ARG A 332 24.53 -3.73 -32.92
C ARG A 332 25.91 -3.16 -32.74
N ARG A 333 26.19 -2.55 -31.62
CA ARG A 333 27.51 -2.07 -31.24
C ARG A 333 27.83 -2.33 -29.77
N ALA A 334 29.10 -2.63 -29.52
CA ALA A 334 29.63 -2.54 -28.16
C ALA A 334 29.94 -1.07 -27.88
N GLN A 335 29.50 -0.55 -26.74
CA GLN A 335 29.88 0.81 -26.34
C GLN A 335 31.33 0.75 -25.79
N GLY A 336 32.23 1.51 -26.43
CA GLY A 336 33.65 1.53 -26.09
C GLY A 336 33.93 2.05 -24.68
N GLU A 337 35.02 1.54 -24.08
CA GLU A 337 35.63 1.79 -22.77
C GLU A 337 34.78 1.41 -21.53
N ALA A 338 35.33 0.49 -20.77
CA ALA A 338 35.07 0.04 -19.39
C ALA A 338 33.71 0.44 -18.77
N GLY A 339 32.66 -0.35 -19.03
CA GLY A 339 31.47 -0.39 -18.17
C GLY A 339 30.13 0.01 -18.78
N ALA A 340 30.06 0.53 -19.99
CA ALA A 340 28.81 0.82 -20.69
C ALA A 340 28.45 -0.35 -21.62
N GLY A 341 27.31 -1.01 -21.34
CA GLY A 341 26.88 -2.23 -22.00
C GLY A 341 26.59 -2.10 -23.49
N GLU A 342 26.30 -3.24 -24.12
CA GLU A 342 25.88 -3.39 -25.51
C GLU A 342 24.70 -2.48 -25.85
N GLN A 343 24.72 -1.83 -27.03
CA GLN A 343 23.62 -1.08 -27.60
C GLN A 343 23.15 -1.68 -28.92
N VAL A 344 21.86 -1.57 -29.17
CA VAL A 344 21.22 -2.03 -30.39
C VAL A 344 20.41 -0.89 -31.04
N ARG A 345 20.32 -0.92 -32.36
CA ARG A 345 19.37 -0.10 -33.12
C ARG A 345 18.35 -1.02 -33.76
N ALA A 346 17.08 -0.73 -33.52
CA ALA A 346 16.02 -1.61 -33.97
C ALA A 346 14.83 -0.82 -34.52
N ARG A 347 14.07 -1.48 -35.41
CA ARG A 347 12.73 -1.06 -35.80
C ARG A 347 11.71 -1.96 -35.15
N HIS A 348 10.51 -1.42 -34.86
CA HIS A 348 9.41 -2.23 -34.37
C HIS A 348 8.08 -1.91 -35.06
N ILE A 349 7.17 -2.86 -35.00
CA ILE A 349 5.76 -2.69 -35.27
C ILE A 349 5.01 -3.01 -33.99
N LEU A 350 4.19 -2.07 -33.53
CA LEU A 350 3.33 -2.22 -32.37
C LEU A 350 1.86 -2.22 -32.78
N LEU A 351 1.11 -3.22 -32.38
CA LEU A 351 -0.35 -3.17 -32.38
C LEU A 351 -0.83 -3.02 -30.92
N ARG A 352 -1.28 -1.82 -30.57
CA ARG A 352 -1.73 -1.49 -29.22
C ARG A 352 -3.00 -2.24 -28.86
N PHE A 353 -3.12 -2.57 -27.57
CA PHE A 353 -4.40 -3.01 -27.01
C PHE A 353 -5.37 -1.82 -26.92
N ASN A 354 -6.67 -2.08 -27.12
CA ASN A 354 -7.74 -1.09 -26.96
C ASN A 354 -8.09 -0.85 -25.47
N SER A 355 -7.12 -1.03 -24.57
CA SER A 355 -7.35 -0.88 -23.13
C SER A 355 -7.68 0.58 -22.76
N GLN A 356 -8.64 0.74 -21.85
CA GLN A 356 -9.03 2.02 -21.25
C GLN A 356 -7.83 2.73 -20.59
N PRO A 357 -7.81 4.08 -20.54
CA PRO A 357 -6.75 4.80 -19.86
C PRO A 357 -6.65 4.38 -18.38
N ARG A 358 -5.48 3.87 -18.01
CA ARG A 358 -5.20 3.36 -16.66
C ARG A 358 -5.12 4.47 -15.64
N LYS A 359 -5.49 4.15 -14.39
CA LYS A 359 -5.28 5.06 -13.26
C LYS A 359 -3.79 5.37 -13.12
N SER A 360 -3.45 6.65 -12.95
CA SER A 360 -2.08 7.10 -12.73
C SER A 360 -1.42 6.31 -11.59
N GLY A 361 -0.22 5.76 -11.84
CA GLY A 361 0.59 5.04 -10.84
C GLY A 361 0.42 3.51 -10.81
N ALA A 362 -0.47 2.92 -11.61
CA ALA A 362 -0.57 1.45 -11.70
C ALA A 362 0.58 0.90 -12.58
N GLN A 363 1.14 -0.24 -12.18
CA GLN A 363 2.08 -1.00 -13.02
C GLN A 363 1.39 -1.39 -14.33
N PRO A 364 2.04 -1.22 -15.48
CA PRO A 364 1.49 -1.63 -16.76
C PRO A 364 1.28 -3.16 -16.79
N GLN A 365 0.08 -3.59 -17.17
CA GLN A 365 -0.33 -5.00 -17.26
C GLN A 365 -0.85 -5.29 -18.67
N THR A 366 -0.79 -6.56 -19.10
CA THR A 366 -1.45 -7.00 -20.32
C THR A 366 -2.96 -7.15 -20.10
N PRO A 367 -3.81 -7.15 -21.12
CA PRO A 367 -5.23 -7.46 -20.98
C PRO A 367 -5.50 -8.80 -20.32
N HIS A 368 -4.66 -9.81 -20.57
CA HIS A 368 -4.75 -11.10 -19.88
C HIS A 368 -4.46 -10.97 -18.38
N ASP A 369 -3.41 -10.24 -17.99
CA ASP A 369 -3.10 -10.01 -16.57
C ASP A 369 -4.19 -9.20 -15.87
N GLU A 370 -4.79 -8.24 -16.57
CA GLU A 370 -5.94 -7.47 -16.06
C GLU A 370 -7.16 -8.37 -15.85
N ALA A 371 -7.49 -9.23 -16.82
CA ALA A 371 -8.57 -10.21 -16.72
C ALA A 371 -8.30 -11.21 -15.57
N GLN A 372 -7.07 -11.73 -15.48
CA GLN A 372 -6.67 -12.60 -14.36
C GLN A 372 -6.85 -11.90 -13.02
N SER A 373 -6.42 -10.67 -12.90
CA SER A 373 -6.55 -9.86 -11.67
C SER A 373 -8.01 -9.63 -11.31
N ALA A 374 -8.88 -9.41 -12.30
CA ALA A 374 -10.32 -9.24 -12.10
C ALA A 374 -10.96 -10.53 -11.57
N VAL A 375 -10.68 -11.69 -12.20
CA VAL A 375 -11.16 -12.99 -11.75
C VAL A 375 -10.68 -13.32 -10.33
N GLU A 376 -9.40 -13.06 -10.03
CA GLU A 376 -8.85 -13.27 -8.68
C GLU A 376 -9.52 -12.35 -7.64
N ALA A 377 -9.83 -11.11 -8.01
CA ALA A 377 -10.55 -10.18 -7.14
C ALA A 377 -11.99 -10.63 -6.87
N GLU A 378 -12.71 -11.09 -7.90
CA GLU A 378 -14.06 -11.65 -7.75
C GLU A 378 -14.07 -12.92 -6.88
N LYS A 379 -13.15 -13.85 -7.11
CA LYS A 379 -12.99 -15.07 -6.29
C LYS A 379 -12.72 -14.71 -4.84
N ARG A 380 -11.82 -13.76 -4.60
CA ARG A 380 -11.51 -13.27 -3.26
C ARG A 380 -12.75 -12.65 -2.60
N GLY A 381 -13.45 -11.77 -3.30
CA GLY A 381 -14.68 -11.14 -2.80
C GLY A 381 -15.70 -12.19 -2.36
N ARG A 382 -16.03 -13.14 -3.24
CA ARG A 382 -16.98 -14.22 -2.96
C ARG A 382 -16.59 -15.05 -1.73
N ILE A 383 -15.32 -15.51 -1.65
CA ILE A 383 -14.85 -16.32 -0.52
C ILE A 383 -14.93 -15.52 0.79
N LEU A 384 -14.57 -14.24 0.78
CA LEU A 384 -14.62 -13.39 1.96
C LEU A 384 -16.06 -13.08 2.37
N ASP A 385 -16.96 -12.82 1.42
CA ASP A 385 -18.39 -12.61 1.68
C ASP A 385 -19.05 -13.87 2.28
N GLU A 386 -18.70 -15.05 1.81
CA GLU A 386 -19.14 -16.31 2.41
C GLU A 386 -18.68 -16.46 3.86
N ILE A 387 -17.43 -16.08 4.18
CA ILE A 387 -16.91 -16.10 5.56
C ILE A 387 -17.66 -15.09 6.41
N VAL A 388 -17.88 -13.87 5.93
CA VAL A 388 -18.63 -12.82 6.64
C VAL A 388 -20.05 -13.29 6.95
N ALA A 389 -20.74 -13.86 5.96
CA ALA A 389 -22.09 -14.40 6.14
C ALA A 389 -22.16 -15.52 7.20
N ARG A 390 -21.17 -16.43 7.19
CA ARG A 390 -21.09 -17.56 8.12
C ARG A 390 -20.81 -17.13 9.55
N ARG A 391 -19.93 -16.14 9.76
CA ARG A 391 -19.46 -15.74 11.09
C ARG A 391 -20.34 -14.73 11.80
N ARG A 392 -21.34 -14.17 11.13
CA ARG A 392 -22.36 -13.27 11.72
C ARG A 392 -21.78 -12.13 12.56
N VAL A 393 -20.69 -11.51 12.05
CA VAL A 393 -20.10 -10.35 12.70
C VAL A 393 -20.93 -9.09 12.41
N VAL A 394 -21.34 -8.40 13.47
CA VAL A 394 -22.15 -7.18 13.38
C VAL A 394 -21.24 -5.99 13.70
N VAL A 395 -21.13 -5.07 12.76
CA VAL A 395 -20.43 -3.78 12.93
C VAL A 395 -21.34 -2.69 12.35
N PRO A 396 -21.66 -1.63 13.11
CA PRO A 396 -22.50 -0.54 12.61
C PRO A 396 -21.82 0.21 11.48
N ASP A 397 -22.57 0.54 10.44
CA ASP A 397 -22.08 1.28 9.28
C ASP A 397 -21.85 2.77 9.59
N ASP A 398 -22.51 3.29 10.63
CA ASP A 398 -22.38 4.68 11.10
C ASP A 398 -22.09 4.74 12.61
N TYR A 399 -21.24 5.69 13.00
CA TYR A 399 -20.79 5.87 14.37
C TYR A 399 -20.17 7.27 14.56
N PRO A 400 -20.19 7.84 15.78
CA PRO A 400 -19.57 9.13 16.06
C PRO A 400 -18.05 9.06 15.97
N VAL A 401 -17.43 10.12 15.44
CA VAL A 401 -15.99 10.30 15.42
C VAL A 401 -15.66 11.65 16.05
N GLU A 402 -15.02 11.62 17.21
CA GLU A 402 -14.61 12.83 17.92
C GLU A 402 -13.29 13.37 17.33
N LEU A 403 -13.28 14.65 16.98
CA LEU A 403 -12.07 15.39 16.62
C LEU A 403 -11.50 16.00 17.90
N SER A 404 -10.21 15.82 18.16
CA SER A 404 -9.54 16.50 19.25
C SER A 404 -9.52 18.00 18.94
N LEU A 405 -10.26 18.80 19.69
CA LEU A 405 -10.13 20.25 19.67
C LEU A 405 -8.79 20.63 20.31
N THR A 406 -7.69 20.43 19.62
CA THR A 406 -6.44 21.14 19.95
C THR A 406 -6.60 22.56 19.44
N THR A 407 -7.06 23.44 20.31
CA THR A 407 -6.93 24.88 20.11
C THR A 407 -5.43 25.14 19.92
N PRO A 408 -4.98 25.76 18.82
CA PRO A 408 -3.59 26.18 18.74
C PRO A 408 -3.39 27.23 19.84
N ALA A 409 -2.49 26.96 20.78
CA ALA A 409 -2.04 27.96 21.74
C ALA A 409 -1.25 29.03 20.97
N GLY A 410 -1.98 30.01 20.46
CA GLY A 410 -1.46 31.22 19.84
C GLY A 410 -1.96 32.39 20.65
N GLY A 411 -1.08 32.92 21.51
CA GLY A 411 -1.34 34.15 22.26
C GLY A 411 -1.61 35.34 21.35
N GLY A 412 -2.75 35.96 21.54
CA GLY A 412 -3.12 37.24 21.00
C GLY A 412 -3.99 37.95 22.03
N ALA A 413 -3.47 39.02 22.62
CA ALA A 413 -4.13 39.86 23.62
C ALA A 413 -5.46 40.41 23.14
N PRO A 414 -6.42 40.72 24.03
CA PRO A 414 -7.73 41.19 23.64
C PRO A 414 -7.69 42.63 23.13
N ALA A 415 -8.11 42.87 21.90
CA ALA A 415 -8.39 44.22 21.40
C ALA A 415 -9.75 44.69 21.91
N LYS A 416 -9.72 45.90 22.49
CA LYS A 416 -10.85 46.60 23.08
C LYS A 416 -11.99 46.84 22.10
N SER A 417 -13.21 46.60 22.58
CA SER A 417 -14.47 47.01 21.97
C SER A 417 -14.56 48.52 21.88
N ILE A 418 -14.89 49.09 20.70
CA ILE A 418 -15.49 50.39 20.56
C ILE A 418 -16.74 50.27 19.67
N GLY A 419 -17.78 50.91 20.16
CA GLY A 419 -19.18 50.76 19.86
C GLY A 419 -19.69 51.17 18.48
N ALA A 420 -20.93 50.91 18.37
CA ALA A 420 -21.85 51.06 17.25
C ALA A 420 -21.95 52.45 16.65
N SER A 421 -22.22 52.54 15.35
CA SER A 421 -23.39 53.26 14.88
C SER A 421 -23.68 53.00 13.40
N ALA A 422 -24.97 53.08 13.09
CA ALA A 422 -25.63 52.75 11.83
C ALA A 422 -25.35 53.76 10.69
N GLY A 423 -25.52 53.31 9.45
CA GLY A 423 -25.61 54.22 8.30
C GLY A 423 -25.72 53.49 6.97
N ALA A 424 -26.91 53.44 6.43
CA ALA A 424 -27.22 52.88 5.12
C ALA A 424 -26.79 53.76 3.95
N ARG A 425 -26.68 53.12 2.77
CA ARG A 425 -26.84 53.57 1.36
C ARG A 425 -25.62 53.33 0.51
N GLY A 426 -25.72 52.41 -0.47
CA GLY A 426 -26.18 52.81 -1.79
C GLY A 426 -25.04 52.76 -2.82
N SER A 427 -25.17 51.82 -3.74
CA SER A 427 -24.96 52.06 -5.18
C SER A 427 -23.57 51.93 -5.83
N THR A 428 -23.60 51.10 -6.91
CA THR A 428 -22.89 51.17 -8.19
C THR A 428 -21.45 50.69 -8.35
N MET A 429 -21.36 49.60 -9.16
CA MET A 429 -20.18 49.31 -10.01
C MET A 429 -19.86 50.44 -11.00
N PRO A 430 -18.64 50.54 -11.47
CA PRO A 430 -18.43 50.15 -12.87
C PRO A 430 -17.11 49.41 -13.21
N ALA A 431 -17.25 48.62 -14.20
CA ALA A 431 -16.46 48.10 -15.31
C ALA A 431 -14.98 48.45 -15.51
N ALA A 432 -14.24 47.39 -15.85
CA ALA A 432 -13.23 47.23 -16.90
C ALA A 432 -12.08 48.24 -17.09
N GLY A 433 -10.87 47.72 -16.98
CA GLY A 433 -9.66 48.39 -17.47
C GLY A 433 -8.57 47.39 -17.87
N LYS A 434 -8.37 47.24 -19.20
CA LYS A 434 -7.29 46.50 -19.85
C LYS A 434 -5.92 47.12 -19.55
N ALA A 435 -4.88 46.32 -19.32
CA ALA A 435 -3.49 46.80 -19.45
C ALA A 435 -2.62 45.75 -20.13
N LYS A 436 -1.85 46.22 -21.08
CA LYS A 436 -0.95 45.55 -22.05
C LYS A 436 0.37 45.06 -21.43
N PRO A 437 1.15 44.27 -22.17
CA PRO A 437 2.34 43.58 -21.67
C PRO A 437 3.61 44.42 -21.69
N ARG A 438 4.53 44.15 -20.76
CA ARG A 438 5.86 44.76 -20.73
C ARG A 438 6.95 43.78 -21.18
N THR A 439 7.75 44.32 -22.05
CA THR A 439 8.90 43.88 -22.80
C THR A 439 10.07 43.31 -21.99
N ARG A 440 10.72 42.40 -22.61
CA ARG A 440 12.00 41.71 -22.41
C ARG A 440 13.19 42.69 -22.36
N ALA A 441 14.17 42.45 -21.47
CA ALA A 441 15.52 43.02 -21.54
C ALA A 441 16.59 41.92 -21.33
N PRO A 442 17.82 42.09 -21.82
CA PRO A 442 18.63 40.99 -22.38
C PRO A 442 19.69 40.39 -21.45
N SER A 443 20.13 39.21 -21.85
CA SER A 443 21.15 38.36 -21.24
C SER A 443 22.54 38.97 -21.20
N ALA A 444 23.25 38.82 -20.06
CA ALA A 444 24.67 39.07 -19.92
C ALA A 444 25.49 37.78 -20.07
N LYS A 445 26.58 37.85 -20.84
CA LYS A 445 27.55 36.82 -21.13
C LYS A 445 28.48 36.54 -19.92
N PRO A 446 28.95 35.31 -19.67
CA PRO A 446 29.95 35.06 -18.64
C PRO A 446 31.38 35.32 -19.14
N LYS A 447 32.18 35.93 -18.25
CA LYS A 447 33.61 36.21 -18.44
C LYS A 447 34.47 34.94 -18.28
N ARG A 448 35.40 34.76 -19.22
CA ARG A 448 36.45 33.74 -19.18
C ARG A 448 37.46 34.05 -18.04
N ARG A 449 37.89 32.99 -17.34
CA ARG A 449 39.05 32.99 -16.43
C ARG A 449 40.30 32.46 -17.16
N PRO A 450 41.48 33.00 -16.94
CA PRO A 450 42.71 32.56 -17.61
C PRO A 450 43.35 31.32 -16.94
N ALA A 451 44.07 30.59 -17.75
CA ALA A 451 44.82 29.41 -17.41
C ALA A 451 45.99 29.69 -16.43
N ARG A 452 46.19 28.80 -15.44
CA ARG A 452 47.43 28.72 -14.68
C ARG A 452 48.33 27.64 -15.24
N ARG A 453 49.58 28.06 -15.53
CA ARG A 453 50.68 27.20 -15.98
C ARG A 453 51.16 26.28 -14.83
N SER A 454 51.55 25.08 -15.22
CA SER A 454 52.35 24.14 -14.48
C SER A 454 53.77 24.65 -14.30
N ASN A 455 54.36 24.43 -13.16
CA ASN A 455 55.78 24.20 -13.00
C ASN A 455 55.99 23.18 -11.89
N ASP A 456 56.84 22.23 -12.23
CA ASP A 456 57.59 21.19 -11.51
C ASP A 456 56.80 20.01 -10.98
#